data_0705776c0dfa8754d37a1610b64e869c
#
_entry.id   0705776c0dfa8754d37a1610b64e869c
#
_cell.length_a   1.000
_cell.length_b   1.000
_cell.length_c   1.000
_cell.angle_alpha   90.00
_cell.angle_beta   90.00
_cell.angle_gamma   90.00
#
_symmetry.space_group_name_H-M   'P 1'
#
loop_
_entity.id
_entity.type
_entity.pdbx_description
1 polymer ?
#
loop_
_entity_poly.entity_id
_entity_poly.type
_entity_poly.pdbx_seq_one_letter_code
_entity_poly.pdbx_strand_id
1 'polypeptide(L)'
;GKPVTDAQIDDAWNSFLVSIPTFKLDLLLELRKKYVVYLLSNTNEIHWQWSCLHAFRYKAFRAEDFFEHIYLSYEMKMAKPDADIFQKVLDETGILPNETLFIDDSEANCRTAEALGISTYTPKAHEDWRHAVVL
;
A
#
# COMPACT_ATOMS: atom_id res chain seq x y z
N GLY A 1 7.40 -1.62 9.30
CA GLY A 1 6.17 -1.64 8.53
C GLY A 1 6.43 -1.58 7.05
N LYS A 2 5.53 -2.13 6.29
CA LYS A 2 5.64 -2.20 4.85
C LYS A 2 4.36 -1.67 4.21
N PRO A 3 4.40 -0.47 3.62
CA PRO A 3 3.27 -0.03 2.82
C PRO A 3 3.08 -0.99 1.65
N VAL A 4 1.84 -1.30 1.35
CA VAL A 4 1.50 -2.16 0.23
C VAL A 4 1.19 -1.30 -0.97
N THR A 5 1.44 -1.81 -2.17
CA THR A 5 1.23 -1.03 -3.38
C THR A 5 -0.21 -0.56 -3.52
N ASP A 6 -0.38 0.70 -3.86
CA ASP A 6 -1.68 1.27 -4.19
C ASP A 6 -2.02 1.16 -5.68
N ALA A 7 -1.07 0.72 -6.49
CA ALA A 7 -1.32 0.56 -7.93
C ALA A 7 -2.47 -0.40 -8.21
N GLN A 8 -2.63 -1.41 -7.38
CA GLN A 8 -3.73 -2.36 -7.52
C GLN A 8 -5.09 -1.71 -7.27
N ILE A 9 -5.14 -0.75 -6.37
CA ILE A 9 -6.35 0.01 -6.09
C ILE A 9 -6.62 0.98 -7.24
N ASP A 10 -5.59 1.65 -7.74
CA ASP A 10 -5.71 2.54 -8.89
C ASP A 10 -6.19 1.80 -10.13
N ASP A 11 -5.66 0.61 -10.39
CA ASP A 11 -6.10 -0.23 -11.50
C ASP A 11 -7.58 -0.59 -11.38
N ALA A 12 -8.05 -0.89 -10.17
CA ALA A 12 -9.45 -1.20 -9.93
C ALA A 12 -10.34 -0.02 -10.29
N TRP A 13 -9.93 1.21 -9.99
CA TRP A 13 -10.70 2.40 -10.35
C TRP A 13 -10.70 2.65 -11.84
N ASN A 14 -9.56 2.51 -12.49
CA ASN A 14 -9.42 2.78 -13.91
C ASN A 14 -10.28 1.84 -14.75
N SER A 15 -10.47 0.62 -14.31
CA SER A 15 -11.23 -0.38 -15.04
C SER A 15 -12.69 -0.52 -14.59
N PHE A 16 -13.03 -0.05 -13.40
CA PHE A 16 -14.33 -0.19 -12.73
C PHE A 16 -14.76 -1.62 -12.45
N LEU A 17 -13.97 -2.61 -12.85
CA LEU A 17 -14.34 -4.02 -12.77
C LEU A 17 -13.30 -4.87 -12.07
N VAL A 18 -12.12 -4.33 -11.87
CA VAL A 18 -11.01 -5.10 -11.28
C VAL A 18 -11.10 -5.06 -9.77
N SER A 19 -11.16 -6.23 -9.16
CA SER A 19 -10.99 -6.39 -7.72
C SER A 19 -9.55 -6.77 -7.43
N ILE A 20 -9.14 -6.61 -6.18
CA ILE A 20 -7.82 -7.07 -5.74
C ILE A 20 -7.83 -8.60 -5.74
N PRO A 21 -6.88 -9.26 -6.42
CA PRO A 21 -6.84 -10.73 -6.42
C PRO A 21 -6.79 -11.29 -5.01
N THR A 22 -7.51 -12.38 -4.77
CA THR A 22 -7.62 -12.95 -3.43
C THR A 22 -6.27 -13.40 -2.87
N PHE A 23 -5.34 -13.86 -3.73
CA PHE A 23 -4.02 -14.25 -3.24
C PHE A 23 -3.26 -13.07 -2.62
N LYS A 24 -3.49 -11.86 -3.10
CA LYS A 24 -2.87 -10.65 -2.53
C LYS A 24 -3.50 -10.27 -1.20
N LEU A 25 -4.80 -10.45 -1.06
CA LEU A 25 -5.48 -10.23 0.21
C LEU A 25 -5.03 -11.26 1.25
N ASP A 26 -4.91 -12.51 0.87
CA ASP A 26 -4.36 -13.55 1.75
C ASP A 26 -2.92 -13.23 2.15
N LEU A 27 -2.12 -12.75 1.20
CA LEU A 27 -0.74 -12.35 1.47
C LEU A 27 -0.66 -11.22 2.50
N LEU A 28 -1.54 -10.23 2.39
CA LEU A 28 -1.59 -9.13 3.37
C LEU A 28 -1.88 -9.66 4.78
N LEU A 29 -2.82 -10.58 4.92
CA LEU A 29 -3.14 -11.18 6.21
C LEU A 29 -1.95 -11.96 6.77
N GLU A 30 -1.22 -12.67 5.94
CA GLU A 30 -0.01 -13.38 6.35
C GLU A 30 1.10 -12.43 6.77
N LEU A 31 1.29 -11.35 6.00
CA LEU A 31 2.31 -10.35 6.32
C LEU A 31 2.06 -9.69 7.67
N ARG A 32 0.80 -9.46 8.02
CA ARG A 32 0.46 -8.86 9.31
C ARG A 32 0.85 -9.72 10.50
N LYS A 33 1.01 -11.01 10.31
CA LYS A 33 1.47 -11.92 11.38
C LYS A 33 2.95 -11.73 11.72
N LYS A 34 3.74 -11.24 10.76
CA LYS A 34 5.20 -11.07 10.92
C LYS A 34 5.64 -9.61 10.90
N TYR A 35 4.90 -8.76 10.23
CA TYR A 35 5.29 -7.38 9.96
C TYR A 35 4.17 -6.42 10.29
N VAL A 36 4.52 -5.17 10.53
CA VAL A 36 3.53 -4.09 10.58
C VAL A 36 3.31 -3.63 9.14
N VAL A 37 2.09 -3.73 8.68
CA VAL A 37 1.73 -3.44 7.29
C VAL A 37 0.89 -2.17 7.23
N TYR A 38 1.29 -1.24 6.37
CA TYR A 38 0.60 0.02 6.14
C TYR A 38 0.16 0.12 4.69
N LEU A 39 -0.92 0.83 4.45
CA LEU A 39 -1.32 1.23 3.09
C LEU A 39 -1.05 2.72 2.93
N LEU A 40 -0.43 3.09 1.80
CA LEU A 40 -0.25 4.48 1.39
C LEU A 40 -0.80 4.61 -0.02
N SER A 41 -1.93 5.30 -0.17
CA SER A 41 -2.66 5.34 -1.43
C SER A 41 -2.94 6.77 -1.89
N ASN A 42 -2.68 7.04 -3.18
CA ASN A 42 -3.14 8.24 -3.84
C ASN A 42 -4.58 8.01 -4.29
N THR A 43 -5.54 8.62 -3.60
CA THR A 43 -6.95 8.38 -3.86
C THR A 43 -7.81 9.56 -3.43
N ASN A 44 -9.10 9.47 -3.70
CA ASN A 44 -10.09 10.42 -3.18
C ASN A 44 -11.15 9.68 -2.37
N GLU A 45 -12.01 10.44 -1.70
CA GLU A 45 -13.01 9.86 -0.80
C GLU A 45 -13.96 8.89 -1.49
N ILE A 46 -14.41 9.22 -2.69
CA ILE A 46 -15.36 8.39 -3.44
C ILE A 46 -14.72 7.06 -3.80
N HIS A 47 -13.52 7.10 -4.37
CA HIS A 47 -12.80 5.90 -4.76
C HIS A 47 -12.42 5.04 -3.55
N TRP A 48 -12.03 5.67 -2.46
CA TRP A 48 -11.70 4.94 -1.25
C TRP A 48 -12.92 4.23 -0.67
N GLN A 49 -14.06 4.88 -0.61
CA GLN A 49 -15.29 4.26 -0.15
C GLN A 49 -15.67 3.07 -1.02
N TRP A 50 -15.54 3.22 -2.35
CA TRP A 50 -15.77 2.10 -3.27
C TRP A 50 -14.83 0.94 -2.95
N SER A 51 -13.54 1.22 -2.74
CA SER A 51 -12.54 0.19 -2.45
C SER A 51 -12.87 -0.55 -1.15
N CYS A 52 -13.31 0.16 -0.11
CA CYS A 52 -13.70 -0.47 1.14
C CYS A 52 -14.88 -1.42 0.95
N LEU A 53 -15.84 -1.05 0.12
CA LEU A 53 -17.04 -1.86 -0.12
C LEU A 53 -16.81 -3.04 -1.06
N HIS A 54 -15.90 -2.90 -2.02
CA HIS A 54 -15.76 -3.86 -3.11
C HIS A 54 -14.40 -4.54 -3.18
N ALA A 55 -13.31 -3.79 -3.01
CA ALA A 55 -11.97 -4.34 -3.20
C ALA A 55 -11.43 -5.05 -1.95
N PHE A 56 -11.70 -4.52 -0.78
CA PHE A 56 -11.17 -5.04 0.49
C PHE A 56 -12.15 -5.90 1.28
N ARG A 57 -13.36 -6.13 0.80
CA ARG A 57 -14.28 -7.05 1.47
C ARG A 57 -13.95 -8.48 1.03
N TYR A 58 -13.37 -9.21 1.94
CA TYR A 58 -12.93 -10.58 1.67
C TYR A 58 -13.18 -11.44 2.91
N LYS A 59 -13.96 -12.49 2.75
CA LYS A 59 -14.41 -13.30 3.89
C LYS A 59 -15.11 -12.39 4.91
N ALA A 60 -14.71 -12.40 6.15
CA ALA A 60 -15.24 -11.50 7.18
C ALA A 60 -14.37 -10.27 7.41
N PHE A 61 -13.34 -10.06 6.59
CA PHE A 61 -12.38 -8.98 6.76
C PHE A 61 -12.82 -7.72 6.02
N ARG A 62 -12.34 -6.58 6.52
CA ARG A 62 -12.54 -5.26 5.94
C ARG A 62 -11.17 -4.63 5.69
N ALA A 63 -11.15 -3.45 5.04
CA ALA A 63 -9.90 -2.76 4.72
C ALA A 63 -9.00 -2.59 5.96
N GLU A 64 -9.57 -2.18 7.08
CA GLU A 64 -8.82 -1.94 8.31
C GLU A 64 -8.22 -3.20 8.92
N ASP A 65 -8.68 -4.39 8.50
CA ASP A 65 -8.12 -5.66 9.00
C ASP A 65 -6.84 -6.05 8.28
N PHE A 66 -6.59 -5.47 7.10
CA PHE A 66 -5.42 -5.77 6.29
C PHE A 66 -4.21 -4.91 6.65
N PHE A 67 -4.43 -3.78 7.32
CA PHE A 67 -3.37 -2.78 7.56
C PHE A 67 -3.40 -2.28 9.00
N GLU A 68 -2.21 -2.01 9.54
CA GLU A 68 -2.09 -1.38 10.86
C GLU A 68 -2.66 0.04 10.83
N HIS A 69 -2.37 0.77 9.74
CA HIS A 69 -2.93 2.09 9.50
C HIS A 69 -3.03 2.33 8.00
N ILE A 70 -3.96 3.16 7.60
CA ILE A 70 -4.23 3.49 6.21
C ILE A 70 -3.99 4.97 6.01
N TYR A 71 -3.07 5.29 5.09
CA TYR A 71 -2.71 6.67 4.75
C TYR A 71 -3.25 6.99 3.37
N LEU A 72 -4.12 7.98 3.28
CA LEU A 72 -4.82 8.36 2.06
C LEU A 72 -4.46 9.78 1.68
N SER A 73 -4.11 10.00 0.42
CA SER A 73 -3.63 11.30 -0.05
C SER A 73 -4.63 12.43 0.19
N TYR A 74 -5.92 12.17 -0.01
CA TYR A 74 -6.92 13.21 0.19
C TYR A 74 -7.07 13.61 1.67
N GLU A 75 -6.86 12.68 2.60
CA GLU A 75 -6.91 12.97 4.03
C GLU A 75 -5.65 13.71 4.49
N MET A 76 -4.51 13.33 3.95
CA MET A 76 -3.22 13.93 4.29
C MET A 76 -2.98 15.25 3.61
N LYS A 77 -3.72 15.54 2.53
CA LYS A 77 -3.49 16.68 1.63
C LYS A 77 -2.10 16.67 1.04
N MET A 78 -1.59 15.48 0.75
CA MET A 78 -0.28 15.21 0.19
C MET A 78 -0.43 14.05 -0.79
N ALA A 79 0.50 13.90 -1.72
CA ALA A 79 0.42 12.83 -2.70
C ALA A 79 1.81 12.31 -3.06
N LYS A 80 1.90 11.00 -3.34
CA LYS A 80 3.10 10.44 -3.96
C LYS A 80 3.24 11.01 -5.38
N PRO A 81 4.42 11.28 -5.88
CA PRO A 81 5.74 10.92 -5.34
C PRO A 81 6.40 12.02 -4.49
N ASP A 82 5.65 12.95 -3.95
CA ASP A 82 6.22 14.00 -3.11
C ASP A 82 6.83 13.40 -1.84
N ALA A 83 8.02 13.86 -1.47
CA ALA A 83 8.72 13.34 -0.30
C ALA A 83 7.94 13.59 1.00
N ASP A 84 7.15 14.65 1.04
CA ASP A 84 6.38 15.05 2.23
C ASP A 84 5.47 13.94 2.75
N ILE A 85 4.81 13.21 1.85
CA ILE A 85 3.88 12.17 2.25
C ILE A 85 4.62 10.99 2.89
N PHE A 86 5.78 10.62 2.35
CA PHE A 86 6.61 9.56 2.93
C PHE A 86 7.17 9.97 4.29
N GLN A 87 7.66 11.21 4.38
CA GLN A 87 8.22 11.72 5.63
C GLN A 87 7.15 11.76 6.73
N LYS A 88 5.94 12.16 6.38
CA LYS A 88 4.82 12.18 7.32
C LYS A 88 4.52 10.79 7.88
N VAL A 89 4.51 9.78 7.02
CA VAL A 89 4.29 8.39 7.46
C VAL A 89 5.40 7.96 8.41
N LEU A 90 6.66 8.26 8.07
CA LEU A 90 7.78 7.92 8.94
C LEU A 90 7.67 8.60 10.31
N ASP A 91 7.32 9.89 10.31
CA ASP A 91 7.20 10.67 11.54
C ASP A 91 6.06 10.19 12.44
N GLU A 92 4.92 9.88 11.84
CA GLU A 92 3.74 9.43 12.60
C GLU A 92 3.88 8.02 13.15
N THR A 93 4.53 7.14 12.39
CA THR A 93 4.66 5.72 12.78
C THR A 93 5.90 5.45 13.62
N GLY A 94 6.91 6.31 13.52
CA GLY A 94 8.19 6.07 14.17
C GLY A 94 9.00 4.94 13.57
N ILE A 95 8.60 4.41 12.42
CA ILE A 95 9.35 3.34 11.75
C ILE A 95 10.65 3.88 11.17
N LEU A 96 11.67 3.01 11.11
CA LEU A 96 12.96 3.39 10.56
C LEU A 96 13.00 3.12 9.06
N PRO A 97 13.47 4.08 8.25
CA PRO A 97 13.53 3.86 6.80
C PRO A 97 14.29 2.61 6.40
N ASN A 98 15.41 2.33 7.05
CA ASN A 98 16.25 1.17 6.74
C ASN A 98 15.63 -0.17 7.17
N GLU A 99 14.52 -0.15 7.90
CA GLU A 99 13.78 -1.35 8.30
C GLU A 99 12.43 -1.43 7.59
N THR A 100 12.22 -0.59 6.58
CA THR A 100 10.95 -0.46 5.86
C THR A 100 11.13 -0.87 4.40
N LEU A 101 10.18 -1.64 3.89
CA LEU A 101 10.07 -1.96 2.48
C LEU A 101 8.80 -1.32 1.92
N PHE A 102 8.96 -0.53 0.86
CA PHE A 102 7.86 0.07 0.13
C PHE A 102 7.65 -0.68 -1.18
N ILE A 103 6.44 -1.17 -1.39
CA ILE A 103 6.08 -1.92 -2.59
C ILE A 103 5.07 -1.10 -3.40
N ASP A 104 5.48 -0.69 -4.59
CA ASP A 104 4.65 0.14 -5.46
C ASP A 104 5.12 -0.08 -6.89
N ASP A 105 4.22 -0.16 -7.85
CA ASP A 105 4.58 -0.35 -9.25
C ASP A 105 5.03 0.95 -9.94
N SER A 106 4.91 2.09 -9.27
CA SER A 106 5.40 3.37 -9.77
C SER A 106 6.87 3.56 -9.42
N GLU A 107 7.73 3.60 -10.43
CA GLU A 107 9.15 3.86 -10.22
C GLU A 107 9.39 5.22 -9.57
N ALA A 108 8.60 6.24 -9.95
CA ALA A 108 8.74 7.58 -9.38
C ALA A 108 8.49 7.56 -7.87
N ASN A 109 7.46 6.83 -7.43
CA ASN A 109 7.16 6.69 -6.00
C ASN A 109 8.30 5.96 -5.27
N CYS A 110 8.81 4.89 -5.87
CA CYS A 110 9.91 4.12 -5.29
C CYS A 110 11.19 4.94 -5.18
N ARG A 111 11.51 5.76 -6.18
CA ARG A 111 12.70 6.61 -6.14
C ARG A 111 12.63 7.61 -5.00
N THR A 112 11.47 8.21 -4.76
CA THR A 112 11.31 9.13 -3.63
C THR A 112 11.50 8.41 -2.30
N ALA A 113 10.93 7.23 -2.15
CA ALA A 113 11.10 6.43 -0.93
C ALA A 113 12.57 6.06 -0.72
N GLU A 114 13.27 5.65 -1.78
CA GLU A 114 14.69 5.30 -1.70
C GLU A 114 15.55 6.49 -1.28
N ALA A 115 15.22 7.69 -1.73
CA ALA A 115 15.93 8.90 -1.32
C ALA A 115 15.83 9.18 0.18
N LEU A 116 14.83 8.62 0.84
CA LEU A 116 14.65 8.72 2.30
C LEU A 116 15.24 7.52 3.05
N GLY A 117 15.87 6.59 2.34
CA GLY A 117 16.50 5.43 2.94
C GLY A 117 15.59 4.20 3.05
N ILE A 118 14.41 4.24 2.45
CA ILE A 118 13.47 3.13 2.44
C ILE A 118 13.87 2.15 1.32
N SER A 119 13.87 0.86 1.62
CA SER A 119 14.05 -0.17 0.59
C SER A 119 12.77 -0.29 -0.24
N THR A 120 12.90 -0.56 -1.53
CA THR A 120 11.73 -0.60 -2.42
C THR A 120 11.71 -1.86 -3.27
N TYR A 121 10.51 -2.21 -3.71
CA TYR A 121 10.29 -3.22 -4.73
C TYR A 121 9.23 -2.72 -5.69
N THR A 122 9.50 -2.83 -6.99
CA THR A 122 8.59 -2.38 -8.05
C THR A 122 8.05 -3.61 -8.77
N PRO A 123 6.89 -4.14 -8.38
CA PRO A 123 6.33 -5.32 -9.05
C PRO A 123 5.78 -4.95 -10.42
N LYS A 124 5.74 -5.94 -11.30
CA LYS A 124 5.04 -5.82 -12.59
C LYS A 124 3.54 -6.00 -12.35
N ALA A 125 2.73 -5.52 -13.29
CA ALA A 125 1.29 -5.69 -13.21
C ALA A 125 0.94 -7.18 -13.03
N HIS A 126 0.07 -7.46 -12.06
CA HIS A 126 -0.39 -8.80 -11.70
C HIS A 126 0.70 -9.76 -11.21
N GLU A 127 1.88 -9.26 -10.92
CA GLU A 127 2.96 -10.09 -10.38
C GLU A 127 2.62 -10.56 -8.96
N ASP A 128 2.94 -11.82 -8.65
CA ASP A 128 2.94 -12.34 -7.30
C ASP A 128 4.31 -12.02 -6.68
N TRP A 129 4.36 -11.01 -5.82
CA TRP A 129 5.62 -10.52 -5.27
C TRP A 129 6.00 -11.14 -3.91
N ARG A 130 5.42 -12.31 -3.57
CA ARG A 130 5.78 -12.99 -2.32
C ARG A 130 7.26 -13.28 -2.20
N HIS A 131 7.94 -13.49 -3.33
CA HIS A 131 9.38 -13.71 -3.35
C HIS A 131 10.20 -12.50 -2.89
N ALA A 132 9.63 -11.30 -2.89
CA ALA A 132 10.32 -10.08 -2.46
C ALA A 132 10.30 -9.92 -0.94
N VAL A 133 9.53 -10.71 -0.22
CA VAL A 133 9.42 -10.67 1.23
C VAL A 133 9.64 -12.06 1.82
N VAL A 134 10.10 -12.10 3.06
CA VAL A 134 10.30 -13.35 3.80
C VAL A 134 9.10 -13.57 4.72
N LEU A 135 8.39 -14.65 4.49
CA LEU A 135 7.21 -15.01 5.28
C LEU A 135 7.52 -16.05 6.36
#